data_733de4eeb440479a858a4bed42260aac
#
_entry.id   733de4eeb440479a858a4bed42260aac
#
_cell.length_a   1.000
_cell.length_b   1.000
_cell.length_c   1.000
_cell.angle_alpha   90.00
_cell.angle_beta   90.00
_cell.angle_gamma   90.00
#
_symmetry.space_group_name_H-M   'P 1'
#
loop_
_entity.id
_entity.type
_entity.pdbx_description
1 polymer ?
#
loop_
_entity_poly.entity_id
_entity_poly.type
_entity_poly.pdbx_seq_one_letter_code
_entity_poly.pdbx_strand_id
1 'polypeptide(L)'
;MLYALHGFTETDESWAETLSRDIPDVRCPLLPGHGGKPCPTGVDIGRVAADLVAGWPAGPVDVLGYSMGGRLAVRLALDHPKRVRRLILVSCHPGIRDPQERALRRRRDESLAQVLEEDGIGAFMAWWETQAALRPHTPFPAAVAESVRARRLNQDPHGLASCLRAMGGGATEPVWHRLGELRMPVLLLSGAADTRYMRLMEEMSASIADHRRDVVLKSGHAVHRERPQVVAQMVGAFLMA
;
A
#
# COMPACT_ATOMS: atom_id res chain seq x y z
N MET A 1 12.66 -1.46 14.59
CA MET A 1 11.97 -2.43 13.69
C MET A 1 10.93 -1.70 12.89
N LEU A 2 10.93 -1.86 11.56
CA LEU A 2 9.97 -1.28 10.61
C LEU A 2 9.21 -2.39 9.89
N TYR A 3 7.87 -2.36 9.93
CA TYR A 3 7.01 -3.20 9.09
C TYR A 3 6.59 -2.43 7.83
N ALA A 4 6.95 -2.95 6.67
CA ALA A 4 6.66 -2.35 5.36
C ALA A 4 5.64 -3.18 4.58
N LEU A 5 4.43 -2.61 4.41
CA LEU A 5 3.27 -3.25 3.79
C LEU A 5 3.20 -2.88 2.31
N HIS A 6 3.23 -3.88 1.44
CA HIS A 6 3.27 -3.72 -0.01
C HIS A 6 1.91 -3.35 -0.64
N GLY A 7 1.91 -2.92 -1.88
CA GLY A 7 0.73 -2.64 -2.69
C GLY A 7 0.10 -3.90 -3.30
N PHE A 8 -1.06 -3.73 -3.94
CA PHE A 8 -1.70 -4.81 -4.68
C PHE A 8 -0.82 -5.26 -5.86
N THR A 9 -0.77 -6.55 -6.14
CA THR A 9 0.12 -7.22 -7.11
C THR A 9 1.62 -7.20 -6.76
N GLU A 10 1.99 -6.71 -5.60
CA GLU A 10 3.36 -6.70 -5.11
C GLU A 10 3.62 -7.84 -4.11
N THR A 11 4.87 -7.98 -3.67
CA THR A 11 5.29 -8.95 -2.65
C THR A 11 6.15 -8.27 -1.59
N ASP A 12 6.59 -9.02 -0.62
CA ASP A 12 7.58 -8.64 0.39
C ASP A 12 8.89 -8.08 -0.21
N GLU A 13 9.32 -8.60 -1.37
CA GLU A 13 10.52 -8.14 -2.05
C GLU A 13 10.47 -6.66 -2.46
N SER A 14 9.28 -6.11 -2.70
CA SER A 14 9.11 -4.72 -3.15
C SER A 14 9.75 -3.70 -2.22
N TRP A 15 9.58 -3.89 -0.92
CA TRP A 15 10.18 -3.03 0.09
C TRP A 15 11.57 -3.49 0.52
N ALA A 16 11.82 -4.80 0.53
CA ALA A 16 13.14 -5.33 0.83
C ALA A 16 14.20 -4.76 -0.12
N GLU A 17 13.93 -4.74 -1.42
CA GLU A 17 14.82 -4.17 -2.43
C GLU A 17 15.05 -2.65 -2.25
N THR A 18 14.04 -1.92 -1.76
CA THR A 18 14.10 -0.47 -1.60
C THR A 18 14.79 -0.05 -0.31
N LEU A 19 14.47 -0.73 0.81
CA LEU A 19 14.79 -0.24 2.15
C LEU A 19 15.89 -1.01 2.86
N SER A 20 16.06 -2.33 2.62
CA SER A 20 16.93 -3.18 3.44
C SER A 20 18.41 -2.81 3.39
N ARG A 21 18.82 -2.06 2.37
CA ARG A 21 20.21 -1.58 2.24
C ARG A 21 20.53 -0.46 3.23
N ASP A 22 19.56 0.44 3.46
CA ASP A 22 19.78 1.70 4.17
C ASP A 22 19.08 1.75 5.54
N ILE A 23 18.10 0.88 5.77
CA ILE A 23 17.32 0.83 7.00
C ILE A 23 17.48 -0.55 7.65
N PRO A 24 18.10 -0.63 8.82
CA PRO A 24 18.23 -1.89 9.54
C PRO A 24 16.86 -2.37 10.06
N ASP A 25 16.71 -3.69 10.16
CA ASP A 25 15.55 -4.34 10.79
C ASP A 25 14.20 -4.00 10.13
N VAL A 26 14.16 -4.09 8.78
CA VAL A 26 12.94 -4.00 7.98
C VAL A 26 12.29 -5.39 7.88
N ARG A 27 11.00 -5.45 8.16
CA ARG A 27 10.15 -6.63 7.98
C ARG A 27 9.11 -6.35 6.91
N CYS A 28 9.08 -7.18 5.88
CA CYS A 28 8.17 -7.03 4.74
C CYS A 28 7.24 -8.26 4.70
N PRO A 29 6.12 -8.26 5.47
CA PRO A 29 5.23 -9.42 5.46
C PRO A 29 4.47 -9.51 4.14
N LEU A 30 4.30 -10.73 3.62
CA LEU A 30 3.32 -10.99 2.58
C LEU A 30 1.91 -10.71 3.09
N LEU A 31 1.15 -9.90 2.37
CA LEU A 31 -0.25 -9.63 2.68
C LEU A 31 -1.15 -10.75 2.14
N PRO A 32 -2.33 -10.97 2.74
CA PRO A 32 -3.27 -12.00 2.27
C PRO A 32 -3.55 -11.88 0.77
N GLY A 33 -3.57 -13.02 0.09
CA GLY A 33 -3.78 -13.11 -1.36
C GLY A 33 -2.55 -12.88 -2.23
N HIS A 34 -1.37 -12.63 -1.66
CA HIS A 34 -0.14 -12.35 -2.40
C HIS A 34 0.94 -13.40 -2.07
N GLY A 35 1.81 -13.68 -3.06
CA GLY A 35 2.96 -14.58 -2.88
C GLY A 35 2.57 -15.99 -2.39
N GLY A 36 1.40 -16.48 -2.77
CA GLY A 36 0.88 -17.77 -2.30
C GLY A 36 0.27 -17.75 -0.89
N LYS A 37 0.27 -16.61 -0.19
CA LYS A 37 -0.39 -16.51 1.11
C LYS A 37 -1.91 -16.48 0.93
N PRO A 38 -2.67 -17.39 1.57
CA PRO A 38 -4.13 -17.40 1.45
C PRO A 38 -4.77 -16.08 1.89
N CYS A 39 -5.87 -15.69 1.23
CA CYS A 39 -6.76 -14.65 1.70
C CYS A 39 -8.07 -15.31 2.16
N PRO A 40 -8.33 -15.44 3.46
CA PRO A 40 -9.52 -16.11 3.94
C PRO A 40 -10.81 -15.41 3.49
N THR A 41 -11.84 -16.18 3.19
CA THR A 41 -13.15 -15.65 2.80
C THR A 41 -13.79 -14.90 3.96
N GLY A 42 -14.44 -13.77 3.66
CA GLY A 42 -15.18 -12.99 4.66
C GLY A 42 -14.33 -12.13 5.58
N VAL A 43 -13.01 -12.05 5.37
CA VAL A 43 -12.18 -11.07 6.08
C VAL A 43 -12.33 -9.68 5.46
N ASP A 44 -12.15 -8.67 6.29
CA ASP A 44 -12.02 -7.28 5.88
C ASP A 44 -10.63 -6.72 6.27
N ILE A 45 -10.37 -5.49 5.88
CA ILE A 45 -9.10 -4.81 6.15
C ILE A 45 -8.84 -4.64 7.67
N GLY A 46 -9.88 -4.53 8.49
CA GLY A 46 -9.74 -4.43 9.95
C GLY A 46 -9.30 -5.75 10.57
N ARG A 47 -9.86 -6.87 10.10
CA ARG A 47 -9.42 -8.19 10.55
C ARG A 47 -7.98 -8.47 10.12
N VAL A 48 -7.60 -8.13 8.89
CA VAL A 48 -6.21 -8.26 8.42
C VAL A 48 -5.26 -7.42 9.27
N ALA A 49 -5.66 -6.19 9.65
CA ALA A 49 -4.87 -5.34 10.54
C ALA A 49 -4.65 -6.00 11.91
N ALA A 50 -5.71 -6.55 12.51
CA ALA A 50 -5.64 -7.24 13.80
C ALA A 50 -4.73 -8.48 13.75
N ASP A 51 -4.87 -9.30 12.71
CA ASP A 51 -4.06 -10.52 12.53
C ASP A 51 -2.57 -10.19 12.34
N LEU A 52 -2.24 -9.11 11.62
CA LEU A 52 -0.85 -8.63 11.50
C LEU A 52 -0.29 -8.21 12.86
N VAL A 53 -1.03 -7.39 13.61
CA VAL A 53 -0.60 -6.90 14.93
C VAL A 53 -0.41 -8.05 15.92
N ALA A 54 -1.26 -9.07 15.86
CA ALA A 54 -1.14 -10.25 16.73
C ALA A 54 0.18 -11.03 16.50
N GLY A 55 0.69 -11.01 15.27
CA GLY A 55 1.97 -11.65 14.93
C GLY A 55 3.22 -10.80 15.21
N TRP A 56 3.06 -9.55 15.68
CA TRP A 56 4.19 -8.66 15.94
C TRP A 56 4.76 -8.86 17.36
N PRO A 57 6.06 -8.55 17.57
CA PRO A 57 6.65 -8.57 18.89
C PRO A 57 5.93 -7.59 19.84
N ALA A 58 6.16 -7.75 21.13
CA ALA A 58 5.63 -6.83 22.13
C ALA A 58 6.15 -5.40 21.93
N GLY A 59 5.31 -4.42 22.24
CA GLY A 59 5.64 -2.99 22.11
C GLY A 59 5.31 -2.37 20.75
N PRO A 60 5.55 -1.06 20.61
CA PRO A 60 5.25 -0.31 19.40
C PRO A 60 6.36 -0.49 18.34
N VAL A 61 5.95 -0.56 17.07
CA VAL A 61 6.82 -0.66 15.90
C VAL A 61 6.58 0.51 14.95
N ASP A 62 7.49 0.75 14.03
CA ASP A 62 7.26 1.67 12.91
C ASP A 62 6.52 0.92 11.81
N VAL A 63 5.58 1.61 11.16
CA VAL A 63 4.76 1.01 10.09
C VAL A 63 4.84 1.87 8.84
N LEU A 64 5.13 1.24 7.73
CA LEU A 64 5.09 1.84 6.40
C LEU A 64 4.07 1.09 5.55
N GLY A 65 3.26 1.81 4.80
CA GLY A 65 2.32 1.21 3.86
C GLY A 65 2.23 1.96 2.54
N TYR A 66 2.26 1.21 1.44
CA TYR A 66 2.12 1.73 0.08
C TYR A 66 0.77 1.34 -0.51
N SER A 67 0.04 2.31 -1.10
CA SER A 67 -1.20 2.09 -1.85
C SER A 67 -2.21 1.25 -1.06
N MET A 68 -2.46 -0.01 -1.41
CA MET A 68 -3.29 -0.95 -0.63
C MET A 68 -2.73 -1.16 0.78
N GLY A 69 -1.43 -1.43 0.90
CA GLY A 69 -0.75 -1.54 2.20
C GLY A 69 -0.83 -0.25 3.02
N GLY A 70 -0.92 0.91 2.35
CA GLY A 70 -1.14 2.20 3.00
C GLY A 70 -2.53 2.30 3.63
N ARG A 71 -3.59 1.84 2.95
CA ARG A 71 -4.94 1.76 3.55
C ARG A 71 -4.96 0.85 4.78
N LEU A 72 -4.29 -0.28 4.67
CA LEU A 72 -4.13 -1.23 5.79
C LEU A 72 -3.34 -0.61 6.95
N ALA A 73 -2.26 0.12 6.68
CA ALA A 73 -1.46 0.82 7.68
C ALA A 73 -2.25 1.91 8.42
N VAL A 74 -3.08 2.69 7.70
CA VAL A 74 -3.98 3.68 8.32
C VAL A 74 -4.97 2.98 9.26
N ARG A 75 -5.62 1.92 8.77
CA ARG A 75 -6.59 1.17 9.58
C ARG A 75 -5.95 0.57 10.82
N LEU A 76 -4.78 -0.04 10.66
CA LEU A 76 -3.99 -0.60 11.75
C LEU A 76 -3.63 0.46 12.80
N ALA A 77 -3.14 1.63 12.38
CA ALA A 77 -2.76 2.70 13.28
C ALA A 77 -3.95 3.28 14.07
N LEU A 78 -5.13 3.34 13.45
CA LEU A 78 -6.36 3.79 14.09
C LEU A 78 -6.92 2.77 15.09
N ASP A 79 -6.90 1.48 14.74
CA ASP A 79 -7.49 0.44 15.59
C ASP A 79 -6.52 -0.06 16.67
N HIS A 80 -5.21 0.08 16.45
CA HIS A 80 -4.16 -0.37 17.38
C HIS A 80 -3.10 0.73 17.65
N PRO A 81 -3.48 1.94 18.09
CA PRO A 81 -2.58 3.10 18.18
C PRO A 81 -1.37 2.87 19.10
N LYS A 82 -1.51 2.04 20.14
CA LYS A 82 -0.41 1.69 21.05
C LYS A 82 0.65 0.76 20.43
N ARG A 83 0.36 0.19 19.25
CA ARG A 83 1.26 -0.71 18.52
C ARG A 83 2.05 -0.01 17.42
N VAL A 84 1.74 1.27 17.14
CA VAL A 84 2.41 2.06 16.09
C VAL A 84 3.16 3.23 16.72
N ARG A 85 4.48 3.23 16.57
CA ARG A 85 5.37 4.29 17.05
C ARG A 85 5.44 5.46 16.07
N ARG A 86 5.60 5.16 14.77
CA ARG A 86 5.60 6.10 13.64
C ARG A 86 4.86 5.47 12.48
N LEU A 87 4.17 6.27 11.69
CA LEU A 87 3.42 5.84 10.52
C LEU A 87 3.93 6.51 9.24
N ILE A 88 4.24 5.72 8.22
CA ILE A 88 4.70 6.20 6.92
C ILE A 88 3.71 5.73 5.86
N LEU A 89 3.11 6.67 5.15
CA LEU A 89 2.08 6.43 4.15
C LEU A 89 2.58 6.86 2.77
N VAL A 90 2.57 5.93 1.83
CA VAL A 90 3.11 6.14 0.48
C VAL A 90 1.99 5.95 -0.54
N SER A 91 1.66 7.02 -1.29
CA SER A 91 0.67 7.00 -2.38
C SER A 91 -0.63 6.28 -2.01
N CYS A 92 -1.25 6.61 -0.87
CA CYS A 92 -2.47 5.96 -0.40
C CYS A 92 -3.57 6.96 -0.04
N HIS A 93 -4.74 6.46 0.33
CA HIS A 93 -5.88 7.23 0.83
C HIS A 93 -6.64 6.43 1.90
N PRO A 94 -7.40 7.06 2.81
CA PRO A 94 -8.07 6.36 3.90
C PRO A 94 -9.48 5.85 3.53
N GLY A 95 -9.69 5.49 2.27
CA GLY A 95 -10.96 5.00 1.72
C GLY A 95 -11.66 6.01 0.80
N ILE A 96 -12.61 5.55 0.01
CA ILE A 96 -13.42 6.37 -0.90
C ILE A 96 -14.60 6.95 -0.11
N ARG A 97 -14.64 8.30 0.02
CA ARG A 97 -15.68 9.01 0.81
C ARG A 97 -17.07 8.86 0.21
N ASP A 98 -17.19 9.13 -1.09
CA ASP A 98 -18.46 9.10 -1.78
C ASP A 98 -19.01 7.68 -1.88
N PRO A 99 -20.24 7.41 -1.37
CA PRO A 99 -20.82 6.07 -1.39
C PRO A 99 -21.07 5.53 -2.81
N GLN A 100 -21.37 6.41 -3.77
CA GLN A 100 -21.64 6.00 -5.15
C GLN A 100 -20.33 5.64 -5.86
N GLU A 101 -19.28 6.45 -5.70
CA GLU A 101 -17.93 6.12 -6.20
C GLU A 101 -17.42 4.84 -5.56
N ARG A 102 -17.64 4.64 -4.25
CA ARG A 102 -17.24 3.41 -3.55
C ARG A 102 -17.97 2.19 -4.09
N ALA A 103 -19.28 2.31 -4.35
CA ALA A 103 -20.07 1.24 -4.94
C ALA A 103 -19.63 0.92 -6.38
N LEU A 104 -19.32 1.92 -7.19
CA LEU A 104 -18.74 1.76 -8.53
C LEU A 104 -17.38 1.06 -8.45
N ARG A 105 -16.53 1.47 -7.53
CA ARG A 105 -15.22 0.85 -7.31
C ARG A 105 -15.38 -0.61 -6.86
N ARG A 106 -16.33 -0.94 -5.99
CA ARG A 106 -16.59 -2.31 -5.57
C ARG A 106 -17.01 -3.19 -6.74
N ARG A 107 -17.90 -2.71 -7.62
CA ARG A 107 -18.28 -3.43 -8.85
C ARG A 107 -17.08 -3.66 -9.77
N ARG A 108 -16.23 -2.65 -9.94
CA ARG A 108 -15.01 -2.78 -10.73
C ARG A 108 -14.03 -3.79 -10.10
N ASP A 109 -13.82 -3.73 -8.79
CA ASP A 109 -12.96 -4.68 -8.08
C ASP A 109 -13.50 -6.11 -8.23
N GLU A 110 -14.84 -6.32 -8.21
CA GLU A 110 -15.46 -7.63 -8.45
C GLU A 110 -15.26 -8.10 -9.90
N SER A 111 -15.46 -7.25 -10.90
CA SER A 111 -15.19 -7.62 -12.31
C SER A 111 -13.73 -7.99 -12.53
N LEU A 112 -12.79 -7.32 -11.86
CA LEU A 112 -11.38 -7.66 -11.92
C LEU A 112 -11.06 -8.99 -11.21
N ALA A 113 -11.76 -9.28 -10.12
CA ALA A 113 -11.65 -10.57 -9.44
C ALA A 113 -12.16 -11.72 -10.33
N GLN A 114 -13.24 -11.51 -11.07
CA GLN A 114 -13.74 -12.50 -12.05
C GLN A 114 -12.73 -12.72 -13.19
N VAL A 115 -12.14 -11.67 -13.76
CA VAL A 115 -11.07 -11.81 -14.78
C VAL A 115 -9.88 -12.61 -14.23
N LEU A 116 -9.49 -12.41 -12.97
CA LEU A 116 -8.43 -13.19 -12.35
C LEU A 116 -8.80 -14.68 -12.23
N GLU A 117 -10.04 -14.99 -11.87
CA GLU A 117 -10.52 -16.35 -11.65
C GLU A 117 -10.80 -17.11 -12.97
N GLU A 118 -11.36 -16.42 -13.99
CA GLU A 118 -11.81 -17.02 -15.25
C GLU A 118 -10.72 -16.99 -16.32
N ASP A 119 -10.01 -15.86 -16.48
CA ASP A 119 -9.03 -15.64 -17.54
C ASP A 119 -7.56 -15.74 -17.04
N GLY A 120 -7.36 -15.75 -15.72
CA GLY A 120 -6.08 -15.92 -15.07
C GLY A 120 -5.22 -14.65 -15.01
N ILE A 121 -4.03 -14.84 -14.40
CA ILE A 121 -3.11 -13.74 -14.08
C ILE A 121 -2.58 -13.03 -15.33
N GLY A 122 -2.40 -13.75 -16.44
CA GLY A 122 -1.88 -13.18 -17.69
C GLY A 122 -2.81 -12.14 -18.29
N ALA A 123 -4.10 -12.45 -18.42
CA ALA A 123 -5.12 -11.55 -18.94
C ALA A 123 -5.30 -10.33 -18.02
N PHE A 124 -5.35 -10.57 -16.71
CA PHE A 124 -5.41 -9.49 -15.74
C PHE A 124 -4.21 -8.55 -15.84
N MET A 125 -2.98 -9.05 -15.92
CA MET A 125 -1.77 -8.21 -16.00
C MET A 125 -1.69 -7.44 -17.31
N ALA A 126 -2.12 -8.02 -18.42
CA ALA A 126 -2.20 -7.32 -19.71
C ALA A 126 -3.09 -6.06 -19.60
N TRP A 127 -4.22 -6.16 -18.89
CA TRP A 127 -5.07 -5.01 -18.62
C TRP A 127 -4.48 -4.09 -17.55
N TRP A 128 -3.95 -4.63 -16.44
CA TRP A 128 -3.41 -3.87 -15.31
C TRP A 128 -2.30 -2.91 -15.73
N GLU A 129 -1.38 -3.37 -16.56
CA GLU A 129 -0.25 -2.59 -17.06
C GLU A 129 -0.67 -1.45 -18.01
N THR A 130 -1.89 -1.48 -18.57
CA THR A 130 -2.40 -0.38 -19.39
C THR A 130 -2.94 0.79 -18.55
N GLN A 131 -3.16 0.60 -17.26
CA GLN A 131 -3.77 1.63 -16.42
C GLN A 131 -2.82 2.83 -16.23
N ALA A 132 -3.25 4.01 -16.69
CA ALA A 132 -2.42 5.22 -16.67
C ALA A 132 -1.88 5.56 -15.27
N ALA A 133 -2.69 5.36 -14.22
CA ALA A 133 -2.28 5.60 -12.84
C ALA A 133 -1.15 4.69 -12.33
N LEU A 134 -0.91 3.56 -13.01
CA LEU A 134 0.10 2.56 -12.62
C LEU A 134 1.35 2.60 -13.51
N ARG A 135 1.31 3.36 -14.59
CA ARG A 135 2.47 3.55 -15.46
C ARG A 135 3.53 4.36 -14.71
N PRO A 136 4.78 3.90 -14.67
CA PRO A 136 5.85 4.67 -14.06
C PRO A 136 6.07 5.96 -14.85
N HIS A 137 6.21 7.08 -14.15
CA HIS A 137 6.58 8.37 -14.75
C HIS A 137 8.02 8.32 -15.28
N THR A 138 8.92 7.68 -14.51
CA THR A 138 10.27 7.37 -14.94
C THR A 138 10.35 5.87 -15.25
N PRO A 139 10.64 5.47 -16.50
CA PRO A 139 10.78 4.06 -16.85
C PRO A 139 11.81 3.36 -15.95
N PHE A 140 11.50 2.14 -15.55
CA PHE A 140 12.47 1.31 -14.83
C PHE A 140 13.60 0.83 -15.77
N PRO A 141 14.81 0.56 -15.26
CA PRO A 141 15.77 -0.24 -15.98
C PRO A 141 15.16 -1.55 -16.45
N ALA A 142 15.50 -2.04 -17.65
CA ALA A 142 14.87 -3.20 -18.27
C ALA A 142 14.86 -4.44 -17.35
N ALA A 143 15.97 -4.74 -16.69
CA ALA A 143 16.06 -5.86 -15.75
C ALA A 143 15.11 -5.72 -14.55
N VAL A 144 14.90 -4.50 -14.04
CA VAL A 144 13.95 -4.24 -12.95
C VAL A 144 12.51 -4.41 -13.44
N ALA A 145 12.19 -3.87 -14.63
CA ALA A 145 10.86 -4.01 -15.22
C ALA A 145 10.51 -5.49 -15.46
N GLU A 146 11.46 -6.27 -15.98
CA GLU A 146 11.30 -7.71 -16.20
C GLU A 146 11.10 -8.47 -14.89
N SER A 147 11.91 -8.21 -13.88
CA SER A 147 11.78 -8.82 -12.54
C SER A 147 10.43 -8.51 -11.91
N VAL A 148 9.99 -7.25 -11.96
CA VAL A 148 8.67 -6.83 -11.46
C VAL A 148 7.55 -7.56 -12.18
N ARG A 149 7.64 -7.66 -13.52
CA ARG A 149 6.64 -8.34 -14.34
C ARG A 149 6.61 -9.84 -14.05
N ALA A 150 7.76 -10.49 -13.95
CA ALA A 150 7.85 -11.91 -13.63
C ALA A 150 7.20 -12.22 -12.26
N ARG A 151 7.49 -11.40 -11.23
CA ARG A 151 6.87 -11.56 -9.90
C ARG A 151 5.35 -11.38 -9.94
N ARG A 152 4.85 -10.43 -10.71
CA ARG A 152 3.41 -10.21 -10.89
C ARG A 152 2.73 -11.39 -11.57
N LEU A 153 3.33 -11.92 -12.63
CA LEU A 153 2.81 -13.08 -13.35
C LEU A 153 2.88 -14.39 -12.55
N ASN A 154 3.73 -14.45 -11.52
CA ASN A 154 3.84 -15.59 -10.61
C ASN A 154 2.90 -15.50 -9.40
N GLN A 155 1.96 -14.55 -9.36
CA GLN A 155 0.95 -14.45 -8.30
C GLN A 155 -0.17 -15.48 -8.52
N ASP A 156 -0.75 -15.95 -7.42
CA ASP A 156 -1.97 -16.75 -7.46
C ASP A 156 -3.18 -15.86 -7.83
N PRO A 157 -3.86 -16.11 -8.98
CA PRO A 157 -5.00 -15.30 -9.38
C PRO A 157 -6.18 -15.39 -8.41
N HIS A 158 -6.46 -16.54 -7.83
CA HIS A 158 -7.54 -16.72 -6.83
C HIS A 158 -7.24 -15.98 -5.52
N GLY A 159 -5.97 -15.96 -5.11
CA GLY A 159 -5.51 -15.19 -3.98
C GLY A 159 -5.70 -13.68 -4.20
N LEU A 160 -5.29 -13.17 -5.36
CA LEU A 160 -5.48 -11.76 -5.72
C LEU A 160 -6.96 -11.39 -5.84
N ALA A 161 -7.81 -12.25 -6.41
CA ALA A 161 -9.26 -12.05 -6.50
C ALA A 161 -9.89 -11.92 -5.11
N SER A 162 -9.55 -12.85 -4.20
CA SER A 162 -9.99 -12.81 -2.81
C SER A 162 -9.52 -11.54 -2.10
N CYS A 163 -8.28 -11.10 -2.36
CA CYS A 163 -7.74 -9.86 -1.82
C CYS A 163 -8.50 -8.62 -2.32
N LEU A 164 -8.89 -8.55 -3.60
CA LEU A 164 -9.73 -7.46 -4.13
C LEU A 164 -11.06 -7.37 -3.39
N ARG A 165 -11.71 -8.49 -3.14
CA ARG A 165 -12.99 -8.56 -2.41
C ARG A 165 -12.84 -8.14 -0.94
N ALA A 166 -11.72 -8.50 -0.30
CA ALA A 166 -11.46 -8.23 1.11
C ALA A 166 -10.92 -6.81 1.37
N MET A 167 -9.95 -6.37 0.58
CA MET A 167 -9.15 -5.16 0.81
C MET A 167 -9.09 -4.21 -0.40
N GLY A 168 -9.87 -4.45 -1.44
CA GLY A 168 -10.01 -3.55 -2.58
C GLY A 168 -10.47 -2.16 -2.15
N GLY A 169 -10.27 -1.16 -3.01
CA GLY A 169 -10.67 0.22 -2.70
C GLY A 169 -12.17 0.37 -2.45
N GLY A 170 -12.99 -0.46 -3.12
CA GLY A 170 -14.44 -0.50 -2.92
C GLY A 170 -14.89 -1.23 -1.66
N ALA A 171 -14.12 -2.19 -1.17
CA ALA A 171 -14.40 -2.95 0.05
C ALA A 171 -13.95 -2.20 1.32
N THR A 172 -12.94 -1.35 1.21
CA THR A 172 -12.39 -0.61 2.35
C THR A 172 -13.35 0.48 2.82
N GLU A 173 -13.78 0.42 4.07
CA GLU A 173 -14.55 1.48 4.72
C GLU A 173 -13.71 2.76 4.86
N PRO A 174 -14.27 3.95 4.52
CA PRO A 174 -13.55 5.21 4.62
C PRO A 174 -13.40 5.66 6.07
N VAL A 175 -12.18 6.00 6.46
CA VAL A 175 -11.83 6.43 7.82
C VAL A 175 -11.34 7.87 7.91
N TRP A 176 -11.74 8.72 6.97
CA TRP A 176 -11.36 10.14 6.93
C TRP A 176 -11.70 10.88 8.22
N HIS A 177 -12.88 10.62 8.80
CA HIS A 177 -13.35 11.22 10.03
C HIS A 177 -12.53 10.83 11.26
N ARG A 178 -11.72 9.77 11.16
CA ARG A 178 -10.87 9.25 12.23
C ARG A 178 -9.42 9.69 12.13
N LEU A 179 -9.00 10.37 11.05
CA LEU A 179 -7.57 10.74 10.87
C LEU A 179 -7.02 11.60 12.02
N GLY A 180 -7.86 12.42 12.67
CA GLY A 180 -7.50 13.17 13.86
C GLY A 180 -7.24 12.33 15.12
N GLU A 181 -7.53 11.02 15.09
CA GLU A 181 -7.19 10.08 16.17
C GLU A 181 -5.73 9.59 16.10
N LEU A 182 -5.04 9.79 14.97
CA LEU A 182 -3.63 9.43 14.83
C LEU A 182 -2.77 10.33 15.74
N ARG A 183 -2.12 9.72 16.71
CA ARG A 183 -1.31 10.40 17.73
C ARG A 183 0.19 10.24 17.57
N MET A 184 0.60 9.31 16.72
CA MET A 184 1.99 9.09 16.36
C MET A 184 2.43 10.06 15.26
N PRO A 185 3.74 10.35 15.12
CA PRO A 185 4.25 11.06 13.95
C PRO A 185 3.90 10.35 12.64
N VAL A 186 3.45 11.10 11.63
CA VAL A 186 3.03 10.58 10.31
C VAL A 186 3.83 11.22 9.19
N LEU A 187 4.47 10.41 8.36
CA LEU A 187 5.08 10.84 7.10
C LEU A 187 4.17 10.47 5.92
N LEU A 188 3.84 11.45 5.09
CA LEU A 188 3.03 11.30 3.88
C LEU A 188 3.93 11.50 2.65
N LEU A 189 4.10 10.46 1.82
CA LEU A 189 4.92 10.51 0.61
C LEU A 189 4.07 10.26 -0.64
N SER A 190 4.22 11.11 -1.66
CA SER A 190 3.59 10.91 -2.98
C SER A 190 4.53 11.32 -4.10
N GLY A 191 4.33 10.76 -5.30
CA GLY A 191 5.06 11.19 -6.48
C GLY A 191 4.48 12.46 -7.09
N ALA A 192 5.34 13.35 -7.59
CA ALA A 192 4.93 14.63 -8.20
C ALA A 192 4.04 14.45 -9.44
N ALA A 193 4.18 13.36 -10.18
CA ALA A 193 3.36 13.05 -11.34
C ALA A 193 2.05 12.32 -10.99
N ASP A 194 1.89 11.85 -9.75
CA ASP A 194 0.62 11.27 -9.26
C ASP A 194 -0.26 12.36 -8.63
N THR A 195 -0.80 13.22 -9.45
CA THR A 195 -1.57 14.39 -9.01
C THR A 195 -2.79 14.01 -8.17
N ARG A 196 -3.38 12.83 -8.40
CA ARG A 196 -4.52 12.35 -7.62
C ARG A 196 -4.10 12.06 -6.17
N TYR A 197 -3.07 11.24 -5.97
CA TYR A 197 -2.63 10.89 -4.63
C TYR A 197 -1.92 12.04 -3.92
N MET A 198 -1.28 12.92 -4.66
CA MET A 198 -0.71 14.16 -4.11
C MET A 198 -1.80 15.02 -3.43
N ARG A 199 -2.96 15.21 -4.10
CA ARG A 199 -4.12 15.94 -3.54
C ARG A 199 -4.74 15.18 -2.35
N LEU A 200 -4.95 13.87 -2.48
CA LEU A 200 -5.52 13.06 -1.39
C LEU A 200 -4.65 13.08 -0.13
N MET A 201 -3.32 13.03 -0.27
CA MET A 201 -2.41 13.13 0.86
C MET A 201 -2.35 14.53 1.46
N GLU A 202 -2.52 15.57 0.65
CA GLU A 202 -2.71 16.94 1.14
C GLU A 202 -3.98 17.06 1.97
N GLU A 203 -5.12 16.53 1.50
CA GLU A 203 -6.35 16.49 2.27
C GLU A 203 -6.22 15.68 3.57
N MET A 204 -5.51 14.54 3.54
CA MET A 204 -5.23 13.75 4.74
C MET A 204 -4.43 14.55 5.77
N SER A 205 -3.40 15.27 5.32
CA SER A 205 -2.52 16.04 6.20
C SER A 205 -3.28 17.11 7.00
N ALA A 206 -4.32 17.70 6.42
CA ALA A 206 -5.15 18.70 7.11
C ALA A 206 -5.85 18.18 8.37
N SER A 207 -6.00 16.85 8.51
CA SER A 207 -6.66 16.20 9.66
C SER A 207 -5.70 15.52 10.63
N ILE A 208 -4.41 15.46 10.33
CA ILE A 208 -3.39 14.77 11.13
C ILE A 208 -2.54 15.82 11.85
N ALA A 209 -2.54 15.79 13.18
CA ALA A 209 -1.90 16.84 13.98
C ALA A 209 -0.37 16.84 13.86
N ASP A 210 0.27 15.68 13.99
CA ASP A 210 1.73 15.52 13.87
C ASP A 210 2.06 14.85 12.54
N HIS A 211 2.31 15.66 11.51
CA HIS A 211 2.61 15.15 10.20
C HIS A 211 3.72 15.90 9.49
N ARG A 212 4.41 15.18 8.62
CA ARG A 212 5.27 15.71 7.57
C ARG A 212 4.77 15.20 6.21
N ARG A 213 4.69 16.09 5.23
CA ARG A 213 4.29 15.74 3.86
C ARG A 213 5.41 16.09 2.88
N ASP A 214 5.90 15.11 2.17
CA ASP A 214 6.94 15.27 1.15
C ASP A 214 6.47 14.74 -0.21
N VAL A 215 6.94 15.39 -1.27
CA VAL A 215 6.65 15.03 -2.66
C VAL A 215 7.94 14.59 -3.35
N VAL A 216 7.93 13.37 -3.89
CA VAL A 216 9.06 12.80 -4.60
C VAL A 216 9.03 13.25 -6.07
N LEU A 217 10.01 14.07 -6.46
CA LEU A 217 10.09 14.61 -7.82
C LEU A 217 10.40 13.50 -8.84
N LYS A 218 9.92 13.69 -10.07
CA LYS A 218 10.13 12.76 -11.21
C LYS A 218 9.68 11.33 -10.88
N SER A 219 8.57 11.19 -10.19
CA SER A 219 7.96 9.88 -9.90
C SER A 219 6.44 9.95 -9.94
N GLY A 220 5.83 8.83 -10.30
CA GLY A 220 4.39 8.60 -10.31
C GLY A 220 3.93 7.86 -9.05
N HIS A 221 3.01 6.90 -9.23
CA HIS A 221 2.38 6.18 -8.11
C HIS A 221 3.35 5.28 -7.34
N ALA A 222 4.23 4.56 -8.05
CA ALA A 222 5.18 3.62 -7.46
C ALA A 222 6.51 4.30 -7.08
N VAL A 223 6.45 5.34 -6.25
CA VAL A 223 7.61 6.17 -5.88
C VAL A 223 8.82 5.37 -5.41
N HIS A 224 8.59 4.31 -4.64
CA HIS A 224 9.62 3.43 -4.09
C HIS A 224 10.38 2.64 -5.16
N ARG A 225 9.76 2.39 -6.30
CA ARG A 225 10.39 1.73 -7.45
C ARG A 225 11.03 2.73 -8.42
N GLU A 226 10.43 3.91 -8.56
CA GLU A 226 10.91 4.95 -9.46
C GLU A 226 12.06 5.75 -8.87
N ARG A 227 12.12 5.91 -7.55
CA ARG A 227 13.12 6.68 -6.82
C ARG A 227 13.53 5.99 -5.51
N PRO A 228 14.03 4.74 -5.57
CA PRO A 228 14.26 3.92 -4.37
C PRO A 228 15.20 4.58 -3.37
N GLN A 229 16.32 5.18 -3.82
CA GLN A 229 17.29 5.82 -2.93
C GLN A 229 16.71 7.06 -2.24
N VAL A 230 15.92 7.86 -2.97
CA VAL A 230 15.27 9.05 -2.40
C VAL A 230 14.26 8.66 -1.33
N VAL A 231 13.45 7.62 -1.60
CA VAL A 231 12.47 7.11 -0.64
C VAL A 231 13.17 6.54 0.58
N ALA A 232 14.23 5.74 0.41
CA ALA A 232 15.00 5.19 1.52
C ALA A 232 15.60 6.29 2.42
N GLN A 233 16.16 7.35 1.82
CA GLN A 233 16.68 8.50 2.56
C GLN A 233 15.60 9.25 3.33
N MET A 234 14.43 9.53 2.71
CA MET A 234 13.32 10.22 3.37
C MET A 234 12.75 9.39 4.54
N VAL A 235 12.57 8.09 4.32
CA VAL A 235 12.12 7.16 5.37
C VAL A 235 13.14 7.08 6.49
N GLY A 236 14.43 6.90 6.17
CA GLY A 236 15.51 6.84 7.16
C GLY A 236 15.61 8.10 8.00
N ALA A 237 15.56 9.28 7.38
CA ALA A 237 15.58 10.56 8.09
C ALA A 237 14.37 10.71 9.04
N PHE A 238 13.17 10.28 8.62
CA PHE A 238 11.98 10.31 9.47
C PHE A 238 12.05 9.34 10.64
N LEU A 239 12.66 8.18 10.46
CA LEU A 239 12.81 7.19 11.53
C LEU A 239 13.84 7.59 12.58
N MET A 240 14.77 8.50 12.26
CA MET A 240 15.79 9.02 13.18
C MET A 240 15.37 10.30 13.92
N ALA A 241 14.33 10.98 13.45
CA ALA A 241 13.75 12.13 14.13
C ALA A 241 12.84 11.72 15.28
#